data_5d8a563b9d6719113b42611755bbf5f9
#
_entry.id   5d8a563b9d6719113b42611755bbf5f9
#
_cell.length_a   1.000
_cell.length_b   1.000
_cell.length_c   1.000
_cell.angle_alpha   90.00
_cell.angle_beta   90.00
_cell.angle_gamma   90.00
#
_symmetry.space_group_name_H-M   'P 1'
#
loop_
_entity.id
_entity.type
_entity.pdbx_description
1 polymer ?
#
loop_
_entity_poly.entity_id
_entity_poly.type
_entity_poly.pdbx_seq_one_letter_code
_entity_poly.pdbx_strand_id
1 'polypeptide(L)'
;LVSRSVTGNIRTLLGTHRTVRLEHLQPSKLKNLNMIRQRTLKNAIRATGVGLHTGQKVFLTLLPAPVDTGIVFRRVDLTPAVDIAATAENVGDTTLSTTLVKGDVRVSTVEHLLSAMAGLGIDNAVVEVSAAEVPIMDGSAGPFVFLIQSAGIEEQAAAKKFIRIKRPVTVTDGDKVAQFLPFNGFKVTFSIDFDHPVFEGRTSEASVNFSSTSFVKEVSRARTFGFMHEFEYLRAKGLAKGGSVDNAIVVDEFRILNEDGLRYEDEFVKHKILDAIGDLYLLGNSLIGEYKAHKSGHALNNQSLRQLILDEDAWETVTFEGDDPAPISYIKPVLAL
;
A
#
# COMPACT_ATOMS: atom_id res chain seq x y z
N LEU A 1 43.34 30.79 -35.07
CA LEU A 1 44.47 30.12 -35.75
C LEU A 1 44.81 28.83 -35.02
N VAL A 2 44.73 27.72 -35.82
CA VAL A 2 45.36 26.40 -35.66
C VAL A 2 44.73 25.40 -34.65
N SER A 3 43.97 24.52 -35.30
CA SER A 3 43.62 23.17 -34.86
C SER A 3 44.86 22.31 -34.59
N ARG A 4 44.79 21.41 -33.64
CA ARG A 4 45.53 20.13 -33.67
C ARG A 4 44.65 19.00 -33.17
N SER A 5 44.29 18.13 -34.10
CA SER A 5 43.77 16.80 -33.84
C SER A 5 44.87 15.91 -33.25
N VAL A 6 44.52 15.10 -32.24
CA VAL A 6 45.31 13.95 -31.84
C VAL A 6 44.44 12.70 -32.03
N THR A 7 44.74 12.00 -33.13
CA THR A 7 44.30 10.62 -33.40
C THR A 7 45.18 9.66 -32.61
N GLY A 8 44.64 8.91 -31.72
CA GLY A 8 45.28 7.77 -31.06
C GLY A 8 44.52 6.51 -31.39
N ASN A 9 45.09 5.68 -32.27
CA ASN A 9 44.65 4.33 -32.56
C ASN A 9 44.92 3.38 -31.35
N ILE A 10 43.88 2.69 -30.89
CA ILE A 10 44.05 1.42 -30.19
C ILE A 10 43.21 0.37 -30.89
N ARG A 11 43.91 -0.63 -31.41
CA ARG A 11 43.40 -1.81 -32.12
C ARG A 11 42.79 -2.81 -31.14
N THR A 12 41.61 -3.30 -31.47
CA THR A 12 41.14 -4.70 -31.55
C THR A 12 41.05 -5.53 -30.29
N LEU A 13 39.81 -5.87 -29.93
CA LEU A 13 39.43 -7.28 -29.71
C LEU A 13 37.93 -7.44 -29.99
N LEU A 14 37.62 -8.44 -30.79
CA LEU A 14 36.33 -8.78 -31.39
C LEU A 14 35.27 -9.10 -30.36
N GLY A 15 34.17 -8.37 -30.40
CA GLY A 15 32.89 -8.74 -29.79
C GLY A 15 31.78 -8.15 -30.67
N THR A 16 31.06 -9.01 -31.36
CA THR A 16 29.95 -8.64 -32.25
C THR A 16 28.83 -7.96 -31.47
N HIS A 17 28.86 -6.64 -31.40
CA HIS A 17 27.69 -5.86 -31.00
C HIS A 17 26.64 -5.97 -32.13
N ARG A 18 25.64 -6.80 -31.96
CA ARG A 18 24.38 -6.72 -32.67
C ARG A 18 23.68 -5.42 -32.24
N THR A 19 23.94 -4.36 -32.97
CA THR A 19 23.07 -3.17 -32.92
C THR A 19 21.74 -3.58 -33.51
N VAL A 20 20.75 -3.84 -32.65
CA VAL A 20 19.37 -4.04 -33.10
C VAL A 20 18.91 -2.68 -33.63
N ARG A 21 18.81 -2.52 -34.96
CA ARG A 21 18.17 -1.36 -35.59
C ARG A 21 16.71 -1.36 -35.17
N LEU A 22 16.31 -0.37 -34.40
CA LEU A 22 14.91 -0.10 -33.96
C LEU A 22 14.01 0.32 -35.16
N GLU A 23 14.57 0.45 -36.38
CA GLU A 23 13.90 1.01 -37.53
C GLU A 23 12.79 0.13 -38.16
N HIS A 24 12.55 -1.08 -37.67
CA HIS A 24 11.53 -2.00 -38.19
C HIS A 24 10.46 -2.45 -37.18
N LEU A 25 10.38 -1.80 -36.03
CA LEU A 25 9.25 -2.04 -35.11
C LEU A 25 8.03 -1.26 -35.60
N GLN A 26 6.93 -1.98 -35.86
CA GLN A 26 5.67 -1.33 -36.23
C GLN A 26 5.28 -0.32 -35.12
N PRO A 27 4.65 0.83 -35.48
CA PRO A 27 4.24 1.86 -34.51
C PRO A 27 3.43 1.33 -33.33
N SER A 28 2.67 0.24 -33.53
CA SER A 28 1.94 -0.47 -32.48
C SER A 28 2.85 -1.18 -31.45
N LYS A 29 4.05 -1.61 -31.86
CA LYS A 29 5.03 -2.22 -30.93
C LYS A 29 5.82 -1.16 -30.15
N LEU A 30 6.03 0.02 -30.71
CA LEU A 30 6.67 1.15 -30.03
C LEU A 30 5.74 1.74 -28.94
N LYS A 31 4.43 1.84 -29.19
CA LYS A 31 3.44 2.27 -28.18
C LYS A 31 3.40 1.36 -26.94
N ASN A 32 3.71 0.08 -27.09
CA ASN A 32 3.71 -0.87 -25.98
C ASN A 32 4.98 -0.81 -25.10
N LEU A 33 6.04 -0.10 -25.50
CA LEU A 33 7.30 -0.06 -24.75
C LEU A 33 7.29 0.93 -23.58
N ASN A 34 6.39 1.93 -23.60
CA ASN A 34 6.33 2.99 -22.59
C ASN A 34 5.01 2.99 -21.78
N MET A 35 4.17 1.97 -21.94
CA MET A 35 2.94 1.83 -21.19
C MET A 35 3.20 1.34 -19.75
N ILE A 36 2.66 2.02 -18.75
CA ILE A 36 2.60 1.47 -17.39
C ILE A 36 1.54 0.38 -17.35
N ARG A 37 1.98 -0.82 -17.03
CA ARG A 37 1.16 -2.03 -17.07
C ARG A 37 0.59 -2.36 -15.69
N GLN A 38 -0.54 -3.04 -15.69
CA GLN A 38 -1.04 -3.71 -14.50
C GLN A 38 -0.02 -4.74 -14.01
N ARG A 39 -0.05 -5.00 -12.70
CA ARG A 39 0.88 -5.92 -12.05
C ARG A 39 0.15 -6.94 -11.21
N THR A 40 0.70 -8.14 -11.21
CA THR A 40 0.31 -9.26 -10.34
C THR A 40 1.55 -9.90 -9.74
N LEU A 41 1.37 -10.89 -8.87
CA LEU A 41 2.47 -11.74 -8.40
C LEU A 41 2.91 -12.69 -9.51
N LYS A 42 4.20 -13.01 -9.57
CA LYS A 42 4.72 -14.01 -10.51
C LYS A 42 4.43 -15.44 -10.03
N ASN A 43 4.54 -15.68 -8.72
CA ASN A 43 4.34 -16.98 -8.10
C ASN A 43 3.45 -16.85 -6.87
N ALA A 44 2.80 -17.96 -6.50
CA ALA A 44 2.13 -18.06 -5.20
C ALA A 44 3.15 -18.03 -4.06
N ILE A 45 2.81 -17.37 -2.95
CA ILE A 45 3.61 -17.35 -1.73
C ILE A 45 2.74 -17.50 -0.50
N ARG A 46 3.27 -18.16 0.53
CA ARG A 46 2.56 -18.46 1.77
C ARG A 46 3.27 -17.90 2.98
N ALA A 47 2.48 -17.51 3.96
CA ALA A 47 2.94 -17.11 5.29
C ALA A 47 1.99 -17.63 6.35
N THR A 48 2.45 -17.63 7.59
CA THR A 48 1.65 -17.97 8.75
C THR A 48 1.89 -16.94 9.82
N GLY A 49 0.83 -16.50 10.47
CA GLY A 49 0.91 -15.57 11.58
C GLY A 49 -0.30 -15.69 12.49
N VAL A 50 -0.54 -14.67 13.30
CA VAL A 50 -1.70 -14.56 14.19
C VAL A 50 -2.47 -13.30 13.88
N GLY A 51 -3.80 -13.34 14.04
CA GLY A 51 -4.64 -12.14 13.96
C GLY A 51 -4.41 -11.25 15.17
N LEU A 52 -4.27 -9.94 14.97
CA LEU A 52 -4.05 -8.98 16.07
C LEU A 52 -5.19 -9.00 17.08
N HIS A 53 -6.43 -8.98 16.60
CA HIS A 53 -7.61 -8.88 17.46
C HIS A 53 -8.12 -10.26 17.90
N THR A 54 -8.15 -11.21 16.98
CA THR A 54 -8.67 -12.56 17.27
C THR A 54 -7.69 -13.44 18.04
N GLY A 55 -6.38 -13.23 17.87
CA GLY A 55 -5.31 -14.11 18.36
C GLY A 55 -5.29 -15.48 17.69
N GLN A 56 -6.09 -15.69 16.63
CA GLN A 56 -6.16 -16.95 15.90
C GLN A 56 -4.96 -17.11 14.97
N LYS A 57 -4.48 -18.32 14.82
CA LYS A 57 -3.49 -18.68 13.81
C LYS A 57 -4.11 -18.56 12.43
N VAL A 58 -3.43 -17.87 11.52
CA VAL A 58 -3.88 -17.61 10.15
C VAL A 58 -2.84 -18.11 9.16
N PHE A 59 -3.29 -18.90 8.19
CA PHE A 59 -2.53 -19.21 6.99
C PHE A 59 -2.94 -18.22 5.91
N LEU A 60 -1.95 -17.50 5.40
CA LEU A 60 -2.08 -16.52 4.31
C LEU A 60 -1.44 -17.09 3.06
N THR A 61 -2.15 -17.05 1.92
CA THR A 61 -1.56 -17.32 0.60
C THR A 61 -1.86 -16.15 -0.33
N LEU A 62 -0.82 -15.58 -0.92
CA LEU A 62 -0.95 -14.59 -1.99
C LEU A 62 -0.80 -15.32 -3.33
N LEU A 63 -1.77 -15.15 -4.21
CA LEU A 63 -1.84 -15.78 -5.53
C LEU A 63 -1.85 -14.72 -6.63
N PRO A 64 -1.21 -14.99 -7.79
CA PRO A 64 -1.42 -14.19 -8.98
C PRO A 64 -2.89 -14.22 -9.41
N ALA A 65 -3.33 -13.14 -10.07
CA ALA A 65 -4.67 -13.05 -10.61
C ALA A 65 -4.66 -12.45 -12.04
N PRO A 66 -5.66 -12.75 -12.88
CA PRO A 66 -5.79 -12.15 -14.20
C PRO A 66 -5.90 -10.62 -14.18
N VAL A 67 -5.69 -9.98 -15.33
CA VAL A 67 -5.93 -8.55 -15.51
C VAL A 67 -7.34 -8.16 -15.09
N ASP A 68 -7.50 -6.95 -14.56
CA ASP A 68 -8.77 -6.36 -14.13
C ASP A 68 -9.51 -7.17 -13.03
N THR A 69 -8.82 -8.08 -12.33
CA THR A 69 -9.40 -8.80 -11.17
C THR A 69 -9.50 -7.87 -9.94
N GLY A 70 -8.56 -6.93 -9.78
CA GLY A 70 -8.39 -6.21 -8.53
C GLY A 70 -7.80 -7.09 -7.42
N ILE A 71 -7.89 -6.63 -6.18
CA ILE A 71 -7.49 -7.41 -5.00
C ILE A 71 -8.74 -8.09 -4.43
N VAL A 72 -8.70 -9.42 -4.30
CA VAL A 72 -9.81 -10.23 -3.80
C VAL A 72 -9.36 -11.04 -2.59
N PHE A 73 -10.03 -10.87 -1.46
CA PHE A 73 -9.83 -11.69 -0.27
C PHE A 73 -10.74 -12.92 -0.33
N ARG A 74 -10.16 -14.11 -0.12
CA ARG A 74 -10.86 -15.40 -0.15
C ARG A 74 -10.77 -16.11 1.18
N ARG A 75 -11.90 -16.35 1.83
CA ARG A 75 -12.04 -17.17 3.05
C ARG A 75 -12.05 -18.65 2.67
N VAL A 76 -10.87 -19.29 2.78
CA VAL A 76 -10.71 -20.72 2.38
C VAL A 76 -11.06 -21.70 3.50
N ASP A 77 -11.31 -21.23 4.70
CA ASP A 77 -11.82 -22.02 5.84
C ASP A 77 -13.33 -22.26 5.78
N LEU A 78 -14.03 -21.59 4.85
CA LEU A 78 -15.47 -21.74 4.65
C LEU A 78 -15.76 -22.72 3.49
N THR A 79 -16.93 -23.36 3.55
CA THR A 79 -17.39 -24.27 2.49
C THR A 79 -18.82 -23.90 2.06
N PRO A 80 -18.99 -23.37 0.85
CA PRO A 80 -17.98 -23.01 -0.14
C PRO A 80 -17.11 -21.83 0.30
N ALA A 81 -15.91 -21.71 -0.25
CA ALA A 81 -15.06 -20.53 -0.04
C ALA A 81 -15.77 -19.25 -0.49
N VAL A 82 -15.52 -18.13 0.20
CA VAL A 82 -16.20 -16.86 -0.07
C VAL A 82 -15.18 -15.79 -0.47
N ASP A 83 -15.42 -15.19 -1.62
CA ASP A 83 -14.63 -14.08 -2.17
C ASP A 83 -15.25 -12.74 -1.79
N ILE A 84 -14.40 -11.81 -1.33
CA ILE A 84 -14.76 -10.42 -1.02
C ILE A 84 -13.77 -9.52 -1.76
N ALA A 85 -14.26 -8.71 -2.69
CA ALA A 85 -13.42 -7.72 -3.38
C ALA A 85 -12.99 -6.62 -2.42
N ALA A 86 -11.72 -6.20 -2.50
CA ALA A 86 -11.18 -5.11 -1.71
C ALA A 86 -11.60 -3.76 -2.33
N THR A 87 -12.83 -3.35 -2.03
CA THR A 87 -13.40 -2.08 -2.48
C THR A 87 -13.99 -1.30 -1.30
N ALA A 88 -14.12 0.01 -1.45
CA ALA A 88 -14.64 0.89 -0.40
C ALA A 88 -16.08 0.51 0.02
N GLU A 89 -16.89 0.01 -0.90
CA GLU A 89 -18.27 -0.41 -0.64
C GLU A 89 -18.35 -1.66 0.24
N ASN A 90 -17.36 -2.54 0.16
CA ASN A 90 -17.30 -3.76 0.95
C ASN A 90 -16.74 -3.56 2.37
N VAL A 91 -16.32 -2.34 2.73
CA VAL A 91 -15.95 -2.02 4.11
C VAL A 91 -17.22 -1.94 4.94
N GLY A 92 -17.36 -2.85 5.92
CA GLY A 92 -18.52 -2.94 6.80
C GLY A 92 -18.24 -2.59 8.27
N ASP A 93 -16.95 -2.59 8.66
CA ASP A 93 -16.53 -2.26 10.02
C ASP A 93 -15.15 -1.59 9.97
N THR A 94 -14.97 -0.56 10.79
CA THR A 94 -13.74 0.23 10.87
C THR A 94 -13.26 0.39 12.32
N THR A 95 -13.76 -0.45 13.22
CA THR A 95 -13.36 -0.47 14.61
C THR A 95 -11.97 -1.08 14.74
N LEU A 96 -10.97 -0.25 15.05
CA LEU A 96 -9.55 -0.60 15.26
C LEU A 96 -8.82 -1.15 14.01
N SER A 97 -9.51 -1.47 12.94
CA SER A 97 -8.95 -1.93 11.66
C SER A 97 -9.97 -1.76 10.54
N THR A 98 -9.52 -1.84 9.31
CA THR A 98 -10.42 -1.91 8.15
C THR A 98 -10.86 -3.35 7.93
N THR A 99 -12.18 -3.58 7.95
CA THR A 99 -12.81 -4.89 7.79
C THR A 99 -13.68 -4.92 6.55
N LEU A 100 -13.38 -5.84 5.64
CA LEU A 100 -14.23 -6.17 4.49
C LEU A 100 -15.33 -7.13 4.92
N VAL A 101 -16.56 -6.90 4.43
CA VAL A 101 -17.75 -7.70 4.80
C VAL A 101 -18.57 -8.03 3.57
N LYS A 102 -19.06 -9.27 3.50
CA LYS A 102 -20.02 -9.75 2.52
C LYS A 102 -21.01 -10.69 3.19
N GLY A 103 -22.23 -10.21 3.44
CA GLY A 103 -23.17 -10.90 4.32
C GLY A 103 -22.59 -11.08 5.72
N ASP A 104 -22.55 -12.30 6.23
CA ASP A 104 -22.00 -12.65 7.54
C ASP A 104 -20.47 -12.93 7.51
N VAL A 105 -19.87 -12.92 6.32
CA VAL A 105 -18.45 -13.22 6.15
C VAL A 105 -17.62 -11.95 6.22
N ARG A 106 -16.53 -11.99 6.98
CA ARG A 106 -15.63 -10.85 7.19
C ARG A 106 -14.16 -11.23 7.01
N VAL A 107 -13.35 -10.24 6.62
CA VAL A 107 -11.89 -10.26 6.70
C VAL A 107 -11.43 -8.93 7.27
N SER A 108 -10.85 -8.96 8.47
CA SER A 108 -10.39 -7.77 9.21
C SER A 108 -8.89 -7.52 9.02
N THR A 109 -8.44 -6.31 9.36
CA THR A 109 -7.02 -5.89 9.37
C THR A 109 -6.38 -6.02 7.99
N VAL A 110 -7.07 -5.52 6.97
CA VAL A 110 -6.62 -5.63 5.57
C VAL A 110 -5.65 -4.51 5.17
N GLU A 111 -5.60 -3.42 5.92
CA GLU A 111 -4.91 -2.17 5.60
C GLU A 111 -3.41 -2.32 5.40
N HIS A 112 -2.70 -3.09 6.23
CA HIS A 112 -1.24 -3.26 6.12
C HIS A 112 -0.84 -4.04 4.86
N LEU A 113 -1.59 -5.10 4.53
CA LEU A 113 -1.38 -5.87 3.31
C LEU A 113 -1.74 -5.05 2.07
N LEU A 114 -2.86 -4.33 2.09
CA LEU A 114 -3.27 -3.43 1.00
C LEU A 114 -2.25 -2.31 0.81
N SER A 115 -1.67 -1.79 1.89
CA SER A 115 -0.58 -0.80 1.85
C SER A 115 0.65 -1.34 1.14
N ALA A 116 1.05 -2.59 1.42
CA ALA A 116 2.17 -3.24 0.72
C ALA A 116 1.87 -3.46 -0.76
N MET A 117 0.63 -3.86 -1.11
CA MET A 117 0.20 -4.02 -2.51
C MET A 117 0.21 -2.68 -3.25
N ALA A 118 -0.35 -1.63 -2.67
CA ALA A 118 -0.29 -0.26 -3.19
C ALA A 118 1.16 0.19 -3.38
N GLY A 119 2.00 -0.03 -2.36
CA GLY A 119 3.42 0.33 -2.33
C GLY A 119 4.23 -0.29 -3.46
N LEU A 120 3.91 -1.50 -3.86
CA LEU A 120 4.58 -2.23 -4.94
C LEU A 120 3.80 -2.20 -6.27
N GLY A 121 2.64 -1.55 -6.28
CA GLY A 121 1.80 -1.36 -7.46
C GLY A 121 1.15 -2.64 -7.97
N ILE A 122 0.77 -3.57 -7.08
CA ILE A 122 0.06 -4.81 -7.41
C ILE A 122 -1.41 -4.50 -7.65
N ASP A 123 -1.86 -4.62 -8.88
CA ASP A 123 -3.25 -4.35 -9.26
C ASP A 123 -4.16 -5.57 -9.05
N ASN A 124 -3.63 -6.77 -9.29
CA ASN A 124 -4.43 -7.99 -9.34
C ASN A 124 -3.81 -9.09 -8.46
N ALA A 125 -4.54 -9.55 -7.46
CA ALA A 125 -4.13 -10.67 -6.62
C ALA A 125 -5.33 -11.31 -5.93
N VAL A 126 -5.27 -12.63 -5.66
CA VAL A 126 -6.15 -13.30 -4.72
C VAL A 126 -5.41 -13.53 -3.42
N VAL A 127 -6.01 -13.11 -2.32
CA VAL A 127 -5.51 -13.24 -0.96
C VAL A 127 -6.33 -14.28 -0.24
N GLU A 128 -5.81 -15.50 -0.11
CA GLU A 128 -6.47 -16.55 0.65
C GLU A 128 -6.12 -16.43 2.13
N VAL A 129 -7.14 -16.45 2.99
CA VAL A 129 -6.99 -16.46 4.44
C VAL A 129 -7.82 -17.59 5.07
N SER A 130 -7.25 -18.28 6.04
CA SER A 130 -7.87 -19.39 6.76
C SER A 130 -8.62 -18.96 8.03
N ALA A 131 -8.85 -17.66 8.20
CA ALA A 131 -9.58 -17.08 9.33
C ALA A 131 -10.14 -15.71 8.97
N ALA A 132 -10.92 -15.11 9.88
CA ALA A 132 -11.61 -13.85 9.67
C ALA A 132 -10.71 -12.59 9.75
N GLU A 133 -9.40 -12.76 9.83
CA GLU A 133 -8.46 -11.67 10.01
C GLU A 133 -7.16 -11.95 9.26
N VAL A 134 -6.56 -10.93 8.63
CA VAL A 134 -5.21 -10.99 8.05
C VAL A 134 -4.19 -11.09 9.18
N PRO A 135 -3.13 -11.94 9.07
CA PRO A 135 -2.14 -12.01 10.14
C PRO A 135 -1.41 -10.67 10.31
N ILE A 136 -1.22 -10.25 11.56
CA ILE A 136 -0.61 -8.94 11.88
C ILE A 136 0.89 -8.87 11.54
N MET A 137 1.55 -10.01 11.46
CA MET A 137 2.99 -10.13 11.24
C MET A 137 3.79 -9.40 12.33
N ASP A 138 4.60 -8.41 11.95
CA ASP A 138 5.37 -7.56 12.87
C ASP A 138 4.69 -6.22 13.17
N GLY A 139 3.41 -6.08 12.79
CA GLY A 139 2.64 -4.86 12.94
C GLY A 139 2.84 -3.80 11.88
N SER A 140 3.63 -4.09 10.84
CA SER A 140 3.89 -3.18 9.72
C SER A 140 3.56 -3.82 8.38
N ALA A 141 3.71 -3.07 7.28
CA ALA A 141 3.61 -3.60 5.92
C ALA A 141 4.91 -4.31 5.44
N GLY A 142 6.02 -4.19 6.19
CA GLY A 142 7.33 -4.71 5.79
C GLY A 142 7.34 -6.19 5.45
N PRO A 143 6.81 -7.11 6.27
CA PRO A 143 6.74 -8.53 5.95
C PRO A 143 5.94 -8.84 4.68
N PHE A 144 4.87 -8.10 4.41
CA PHE A 144 4.08 -8.25 3.18
C PHE A 144 4.85 -7.76 1.95
N VAL A 145 5.59 -6.65 2.07
CA VAL A 145 6.54 -6.19 1.02
C VAL A 145 7.55 -7.29 0.71
N PHE A 146 8.14 -7.90 1.74
CA PHE A 146 9.09 -9.01 1.57
C PHE A 146 8.46 -10.21 0.86
N LEU A 147 7.23 -10.60 1.26
CA LEU A 147 6.51 -11.71 0.62
C LEU A 147 6.24 -11.41 -0.87
N ILE A 148 5.71 -10.23 -1.19
CA ILE A 148 5.40 -9.87 -2.58
C ILE A 148 6.67 -9.83 -3.44
N GLN A 149 7.77 -9.25 -2.93
CA GLN A 149 9.05 -9.23 -3.63
C GLN A 149 9.64 -10.65 -3.81
N SER A 150 9.48 -11.52 -2.81
CA SER A 150 9.92 -12.93 -2.88
C SER A 150 9.08 -13.76 -3.86
N ALA A 151 7.78 -13.50 -3.98
CA ALA A 151 6.93 -14.10 -5.00
C ALA A 151 7.33 -13.66 -6.42
N GLY A 152 7.98 -12.50 -6.52
CA GLY A 152 8.24 -11.80 -7.77
C GLY A 152 6.99 -11.06 -8.25
N ILE A 153 7.22 -10.03 -9.05
CA ILE A 153 6.17 -9.19 -9.65
C ILE A 153 6.20 -9.40 -11.17
N GLU A 154 5.02 -9.55 -11.76
CA GLU A 154 4.83 -9.70 -13.20
C GLU A 154 3.99 -8.56 -13.74
N GLU A 155 4.47 -7.93 -14.84
CA GLU A 155 3.71 -6.94 -15.59
C GLU A 155 2.80 -7.64 -16.60
N GLN A 156 1.52 -7.29 -16.55
CA GLN A 156 0.46 -7.88 -17.38
C GLN A 156 0.23 -7.07 -18.69
N ALA A 157 -0.52 -7.64 -19.62
CA ALA A 157 -0.71 -7.02 -20.94
C ALA A 157 -1.63 -5.78 -20.95
N ALA A 158 -2.35 -5.51 -19.85
CA ALA A 158 -3.28 -4.39 -19.75
C ALA A 158 -2.61 -3.11 -19.20
N ALA A 159 -3.08 -1.94 -19.62
CA ALA A 159 -2.66 -0.65 -19.06
C ALA A 159 -3.10 -0.54 -17.59
N LYS A 160 -2.19 0.00 -16.75
CA LYS A 160 -2.52 0.33 -15.36
C LYS A 160 -3.41 1.56 -15.33
N LYS A 161 -4.52 1.44 -14.60
CA LYS A 161 -5.48 2.53 -14.39
C LYS A 161 -5.14 3.30 -13.13
N PHE A 162 -5.34 4.61 -13.17
CA PHE A 162 -5.18 5.51 -12.04
C PHE A 162 -6.44 6.34 -11.86
N ILE A 163 -6.79 6.65 -10.63
CA ILE A 163 -7.80 7.64 -10.28
C ILE A 163 -7.08 8.99 -10.08
N ARG A 164 -7.33 9.95 -10.96
CA ARG A 164 -6.77 11.30 -10.86
C ARG A 164 -7.77 12.25 -10.22
N ILE A 165 -7.34 12.94 -9.16
CA ILE A 165 -8.16 13.95 -8.49
C ILE A 165 -8.15 15.25 -9.32
N LYS A 166 -9.32 15.74 -9.67
CA LYS A 166 -9.52 16.96 -10.48
C LYS A 166 -9.84 18.20 -9.64
N ARG A 167 -10.53 18.02 -8.54
CA ARG A 167 -10.90 19.09 -7.61
C ARG A 167 -10.91 18.61 -6.16
N PRO A 168 -10.80 19.52 -5.18
CA PRO A 168 -10.82 19.15 -3.77
C PRO A 168 -12.10 18.44 -3.35
N VAL A 169 -11.96 17.36 -2.56
CA VAL A 169 -13.05 16.71 -1.82
C VAL A 169 -12.65 16.66 -0.36
N THR A 170 -13.48 17.19 0.53
CA THR A 170 -13.20 17.28 1.96
C THR A 170 -14.31 16.64 2.76
N VAL A 171 -13.94 15.82 3.74
CA VAL A 171 -14.84 15.23 4.73
C VAL A 171 -14.31 15.54 6.13
N THR A 172 -15.22 15.88 7.03
CA THR A 172 -14.92 16.23 8.42
C THR A 172 -15.76 15.41 9.38
N ASP A 173 -15.18 15.10 10.53
CA ASP A 173 -15.86 14.46 11.67
C ASP A 173 -15.35 15.11 12.97
N GLY A 174 -16.09 16.11 13.47
CA GLY A 174 -15.64 16.96 14.57
C GLY A 174 -14.39 17.76 14.15
N ASP A 175 -13.30 17.59 14.88
CA ASP A 175 -11.99 18.19 14.63
C ASP A 175 -11.13 17.40 13.63
N LYS A 176 -11.61 16.24 13.19
CA LYS A 176 -10.89 15.37 12.23
C LYS A 176 -11.20 15.81 10.80
N VAL A 177 -10.19 15.75 9.94
CA VAL A 177 -10.31 16.15 8.53
C VAL A 177 -9.64 15.14 7.64
N ALA A 178 -10.28 14.79 6.52
CA ALA A 178 -9.71 14.04 5.42
C ALA A 178 -10.01 14.78 4.10
N GLN A 179 -8.98 14.97 3.28
CA GLN A 179 -9.10 15.79 2.07
C GLN A 179 -8.33 15.18 0.91
N PHE A 180 -8.98 15.07 -0.25
CA PHE A 180 -8.33 14.83 -1.53
C PHE A 180 -8.09 16.13 -2.25
N LEU A 181 -6.89 16.31 -2.79
CA LEU A 181 -6.49 17.51 -3.53
C LEU A 181 -5.85 17.12 -4.87
N PRO A 182 -6.02 17.93 -5.94
CA PRO A 182 -5.25 17.76 -7.16
C PRO A 182 -3.75 17.86 -6.89
N PHE A 183 -2.98 16.87 -7.38
CA PHE A 183 -1.53 16.84 -7.28
C PHE A 183 -0.97 15.96 -8.41
N ASN A 184 0.14 16.37 -9.02
CA ASN A 184 0.79 15.59 -10.07
C ASN A 184 1.77 14.57 -9.45
N GLY A 185 1.23 13.45 -9.01
CA GLY A 185 1.89 12.38 -8.25
C GLY A 185 0.91 11.77 -7.27
N PHE A 186 1.41 10.97 -6.34
CA PHE A 186 0.65 10.58 -5.15
C PHE A 186 1.38 11.08 -3.91
N LYS A 187 0.72 11.86 -3.10
CA LYS A 187 1.27 12.42 -1.87
C LYS A 187 0.31 12.18 -0.71
N VAL A 188 0.85 11.75 0.42
CA VAL A 188 0.09 11.61 1.67
C VAL A 188 0.70 12.51 2.71
N THR A 189 -0.10 13.43 3.23
CA THR A 189 0.24 14.29 4.37
C THR A 189 -0.68 13.93 5.52
N PHE A 190 -0.12 13.56 6.66
CA PHE A 190 -0.90 13.11 7.81
C PHE A 190 -0.42 13.81 9.08
N SER A 191 -1.36 14.28 9.91
CA SER A 191 -1.06 14.80 11.25
C SER A 191 -1.87 14.06 12.30
N ILE A 192 -1.22 13.77 13.42
CA ILE A 192 -1.77 13.12 14.62
C ILE A 192 -1.77 14.08 15.78
N ASP A 193 -2.68 13.88 16.71
CA ASP A 193 -2.75 14.65 17.95
C ASP A 193 -3.23 13.70 19.06
N PHE A 194 -2.30 13.32 19.93
CA PHE A 194 -2.54 12.47 21.09
C PHE A 194 -2.09 13.21 22.35
N ASP A 195 -3.02 13.35 23.30
CA ASP A 195 -2.72 13.92 24.61
C ASP A 195 -2.01 12.88 25.49
N HIS A 196 -0.71 12.73 25.26
CA HIS A 196 0.10 11.75 25.98
C HIS A 196 1.59 12.16 26.00
N PRO A 197 2.31 12.02 27.15
CA PRO A 197 3.71 12.49 27.32
C PRO A 197 4.68 11.95 26.27
N VAL A 198 4.46 10.72 25.76
CA VAL A 198 5.32 10.13 24.72
C VAL A 198 5.31 10.93 23.41
N PHE A 199 4.27 11.72 23.14
CA PHE A 199 4.18 12.54 21.93
C PHE A 199 4.72 13.94 22.12
N GLU A 200 5.02 14.38 23.35
CA GLU A 200 5.60 15.70 23.61
C GLU A 200 6.97 15.84 22.94
N GLY A 201 7.12 16.89 22.14
CA GLY A 201 8.35 17.17 21.40
C GLY A 201 8.64 16.24 20.23
N ARG A 202 7.74 15.30 19.89
CA ARG A 202 7.85 14.44 18.71
C ARG A 202 7.16 15.05 17.50
N THR A 203 7.59 14.59 16.33
CA THR A 203 6.94 14.96 15.06
C THR A 203 5.53 14.40 15.00
N SER A 204 4.55 15.31 14.98
CA SER A 204 3.12 14.98 14.89
C SER A 204 2.57 15.05 13.45
N GLU A 205 3.34 15.55 12.49
CA GLU A 205 2.97 15.63 11.08
C GLU A 205 4.09 15.07 10.20
N ALA A 206 3.73 14.29 9.19
CA ALA A 206 4.64 13.81 8.17
C ALA A 206 3.98 13.88 6.79
N SER A 207 4.82 14.05 5.75
CA SER A 207 4.39 14.06 4.36
C SER A 207 5.31 13.16 3.53
N VAL A 208 4.71 12.26 2.76
CA VAL A 208 5.41 11.34 1.88
C VAL A 208 4.97 11.57 0.44
N ASN A 209 5.93 11.94 -0.41
CA ASN A 209 5.73 11.92 -1.85
C ASN A 209 6.02 10.51 -2.34
N PHE A 210 4.97 9.83 -2.79
CA PHE A 210 4.96 8.39 -2.99
C PHE A 210 5.72 7.95 -4.23
N SER A 211 6.57 6.97 -4.01
CA SER A 211 7.11 6.03 -5.00
C SER A 211 7.28 4.69 -4.29
N SER A 212 7.43 3.59 -5.02
CA SER A 212 7.76 2.32 -4.35
C SER A 212 9.02 2.41 -3.50
N THR A 213 10.00 3.21 -3.91
CA THR A 213 11.26 3.39 -3.18
C THR A 213 11.05 4.16 -1.88
N SER A 214 10.33 5.29 -1.90
CA SER A 214 10.02 6.06 -0.68
C SER A 214 9.13 5.25 0.26
N PHE A 215 8.10 4.57 -0.27
CA PHE A 215 7.25 3.68 0.53
C PHE A 215 8.05 2.61 1.26
N VAL A 216 8.91 1.86 0.56
CA VAL A 216 9.70 0.79 1.16
C VAL A 216 10.68 1.32 2.20
N LYS A 217 11.35 2.45 1.93
CA LYS A 217 12.37 3.01 2.83
C LYS A 217 11.81 3.74 4.04
N GLU A 218 10.72 4.49 3.84
CA GLU A 218 10.29 5.51 4.81
C GLU A 218 8.99 5.14 5.53
N VAL A 219 8.16 4.24 4.96
CA VAL A 219 6.81 3.98 5.45
C VAL A 219 6.61 2.51 5.83
N SER A 220 7.00 1.58 4.95
CA SER A 220 6.57 0.17 5.01
C SER A 220 6.83 -0.53 6.34
N ARG A 221 7.83 -0.10 7.10
CA ARG A 221 8.25 -0.72 8.37
C ARG A 221 7.67 -0.02 9.61
N ALA A 222 6.86 1.01 9.45
CA ALA A 222 6.20 1.67 10.58
C ALA A 222 5.18 0.73 11.21
N ARG A 223 5.34 0.45 12.50
CA ARG A 223 4.49 -0.48 13.25
C ARG A 223 3.23 0.20 13.76
N THR A 224 2.16 -0.60 13.87
CA THR A 224 0.98 -0.23 14.63
C THR A 224 1.34 0.02 16.09
N PHE A 225 0.52 0.78 16.81
CA PHE A 225 0.76 1.15 18.18
C PHE A 225 -0.53 1.13 18.99
N GLY A 226 -0.37 1.01 20.29
CA GLY A 226 -1.49 1.08 21.23
C GLY A 226 -1.03 1.43 22.64
N PHE A 227 -1.97 1.95 23.43
CA PHE A 227 -1.73 2.33 24.80
C PHE A 227 -2.06 1.18 25.76
N MET A 228 -1.24 0.97 26.78
CA MET A 228 -1.40 -0.15 27.70
C MET A 228 -2.76 -0.14 28.40
N HIS A 229 -3.27 1.02 28.80
CA HIS A 229 -4.58 1.14 29.42
C HIS A 229 -5.74 0.75 28.49
N GLU A 230 -5.62 1.02 27.17
CA GLU A 230 -6.60 0.59 26.16
C GLU A 230 -6.50 -0.91 25.93
N PHE A 231 -5.29 -1.48 25.98
CA PHE A 231 -5.05 -2.90 25.75
C PHE A 231 -5.80 -3.80 26.73
N GLU A 232 -5.81 -3.47 28.03
CA GLU A 232 -6.55 -4.20 29.04
C GLU A 232 -8.07 -4.14 28.77
N TYR A 233 -8.57 -2.96 28.43
CA TYR A 233 -9.97 -2.78 28.06
C TYR A 233 -10.35 -3.57 26.79
N LEU A 234 -9.51 -3.54 25.76
CA LEU A 234 -9.73 -4.28 24.52
C LEU A 234 -9.71 -5.80 24.75
N ARG A 235 -8.78 -6.30 25.56
CA ARG A 235 -8.73 -7.71 25.94
C ARG A 235 -9.98 -8.16 26.68
N ALA A 236 -10.48 -7.36 27.62
CA ALA A 236 -11.74 -7.64 28.32
C ALA A 236 -12.94 -7.73 27.35
N LYS A 237 -12.88 -7.01 26.22
CA LYS A 237 -13.87 -7.09 25.12
C LYS A 237 -13.58 -8.16 24.09
N GLY A 238 -12.55 -8.98 24.29
CA GLY A 238 -12.19 -10.06 23.37
C GLY A 238 -11.38 -9.61 22.14
N LEU A 239 -10.88 -8.37 22.13
CA LEU A 239 -10.04 -7.79 21.10
C LEU A 239 -8.54 -7.80 21.50
N ALA A 240 -7.64 -7.47 20.59
CA ALA A 240 -6.18 -7.39 20.79
C ALA A 240 -5.56 -8.65 21.45
N LYS A 241 -6.15 -9.83 21.23
CA LYS A 241 -5.69 -11.09 21.85
C LYS A 241 -4.34 -11.56 21.34
N GLY A 242 -3.98 -11.21 20.11
CA GLY A 242 -2.71 -11.52 19.48
C GLY A 242 -1.68 -10.38 19.59
N GLY A 243 -2.03 -9.26 20.21
CA GLY A 243 -1.16 -8.11 20.36
C GLY A 243 -0.04 -8.35 21.39
N SER A 244 1.18 -7.94 21.02
CA SER A 244 2.38 -8.01 21.85
C SER A 244 3.40 -6.94 21.43
N VAL A 245 4.46 -6.77 22.21
CA VAL A 245 5.59 -5.88 21.84
C VAL A 245 6.32 -6.34 20.56
N ASP A 246 6.11 -7.59 20.11
CA ASP A 246 6.71 -8.10 18.88
C ASP A 246 5.98 -7.59 17.61
N ASN A 247 4.72 -7.16 17.75
CA ASN A 247 3.87 -6.78 16.63
C ASN A 247 3.13 -5.43 16.81
N ALA A 248 3.46 -4.69 17.85
CA ALA A 248 2.96 -3.34 18.08
C ALA A 248 3.96 -2.51 18.89
N ILE A 249 3.94 -1.20 18.72
CA ILE A 249 4.56 -0.28 19.66
C ILE A 249 3.58 -0.16 20.84
N VAL A 250 4.01 -0.60 22.02
CA VAL A 250 3.20 -0.52 23.25
C VAL A 250 3.68 0.66 24.08
N VAL A 251 2.75 1.53 24.44
CA VAL A 251 3.02 2.76 25.17
C VAL A 251 2.35 2.65 26.54
N ASP A 252 3.10 2.77 27.64
CA ASP A 252 2.56 2.92 28.99
C ASP A 252 2.25 4.41 29.29
N GLU A 253 2.01 4.77 30.53
CA GLU A 253 1.67 6.15 30.93
C GLU A 253 2.78 7.17 30.62
N PHE A 254 4.05 6.75 30.41
CA PHE A 254 5.19 7.63 30.32
C PHE A 254 6.16 7.31 29.17
N ARG A 255 6.19 6.06 28.70
CA ARG A 255 7.25 5.58 27.78
C ARG A 255 6.78 4.49 26.82
N ILE A 256 7.63 4.24 25.83
CA ILE A 256 7.53 3.09 24.93
C ILE A 256 8.13 1.88 25.65
N LEU A 257 7.41 0.75 25.64
CA LEU A 257 7.80 -0.50 26.31
C LEU A 257 8.68 -1.41 25.46
N ASN A 258 8.71 -1.20 24.14
CA ASN A 258 9.53 -1.98 23.23
C ASN A 258 11.02 -1.70 23.49
N GLU A 259 11.81 -2.73 23.83
CA GLU A 259 13.24 -2.59 24.17
C GLU A 259 14.07 -1.97 23.05
N ASP A 260 13.74 -2.32 21.78
CA ASP A 260 14.43 -1.79 20.59
C ASP A 260 14.00 -0.35 20.22
N GLY A 261 13.04 0.24 20.96
CA GLY A 261 12.51 1.57 20.69
C GLY A 261 11.77 1.68 19.35
N LEU A 262 11.86 2.85 18.72
CA LEU A 262 11.22 3.15 17.44
C LEU A 262 12.14 2.81 16.26
N ARG A 263 11.54 2.37 15.15
CA ARG A 263 12.22 2.13 13.86
C ARG A 263 12.45 3.42 13.07
N TYR A 264 11.62 4.43 13.30
CA TYR A 264 11.72 5.78 12.75
C TYR A 264 11.43 6.78 13.87
N GLU A 265 12.04 7.95 13.83
CA GLU A 265 11.78 9.01 14.79
C GLU A 265 10.30 9.42 14.82
N ASP A 266 9.68 9.42 13.65
CA ASP A 266 8.28 9.75 13.36
C ASP A 266 7.41 8.51 13.09
N GLU A 267 7.74 7.34 13.70
CA GLU A 267 7.09 6.05 13.40
C GLU A 267 5.57 6.07 13.58
N PHE A 268 5.06 6.75 14.60
CA PHE A 268 3.64 6.84 14.88
C PHE A 268 2.85 7.48 13.72
N VAL A 269 3.27 8.64 13.26
CA VAL A 269 2.60 9.31 12.14
C VAL A 269 2.84 8.60 10.82
N LYS A 270 4.00 7.98 10.62
CA LYS A 270 4.28 7.14 9.46
C LYS A 270 3.43 5.90 9.40
N HIS A 271 3.08 5.32 10.56
CA HIS A 271 2.12 4.22 10.59
C HIS A 271 0.74 4.69 10.15
N LYS A 272 0.28 5.88 10.56
CA LYS A 272 -0.98 6.44 10.06
C LYS A 272 -0.96 6.72 8.55
N ILE A 273 0.20 7.07 8.00
CA ILE A 273 0.38 7.16 6.53
C ILE A 273 0.29 5.78 5.88
N LEU A 274 0.89 4.75 6.50
CA LEU A 274 0.81 3.36 6.04
C LEU A 274 -0.64 2.89 5.98
N ASP A 275 -1.40 3.08 7.06
CA ASP A 275 -2.84 2.76 7.15
C ASP A 275 -3.62 3.49 6.05
N ALA A 276 -3.40 4.80 5.91
CA ALA A 276 -4.08 5.59 4.90
C ALA A 276 -3.79 5.09 3.47
N ILE A 277 -2.54 4.74 3.14
CA ILE A 277 -2.19 4.18 1.82
C ILE A 277 -2.96 2.87 1.56
N GLY A 278 -3.08 2.00 2.56
CA GLY A 278 -3.84 0.76 2.46
C GLY A 278 -5.34 0.98 2.32
N ASP A 279 -5.92 1.86 3.15
CA ASP A 279 -7.34 2.20 3.10
C ASP A 279 -7.70 2.87 1.76
N LEU A 280 -6.86 3.77 1.26
CA LEU A 280 -7.07 4.45 -0.03
C LEU A 280 -6.97 3.49 -1.22
N TYR A 281 -6.26 2.37 -1.08
CA TYR A 281 -6.17 1.37 -2.15
C TYR A 281 -7.50 0.65 -2.41
N LEU A 282 -8.46 0.76 -1.50
CA LEU A 282 -9.86 0.33 -1.67
C LEU A 282 -10.63 1.11 -2.75
N LEU A 283 -10.05 2.14 -3.37
CA LEU A 283 -10.52 2.70 -4.65
C LEU A 283 -10.41 1.71 -5.81
N GLY A 284 -9.66 0.60 -5.63
CA GLY A 284 -9.43 -0.40 -6.67
C GLY A 284 -8.37 -0.02 -7.71
N ASN A 285 -7.87 1.21 -7.69
CA ASN A 285 -6.83 1.72 -8.58
C ASN A 285 -5.89 2.66 -7.81
N SER A 286 -4.68 2.82 -8.31
CA SER A 286 -3.71 3.77 -7.73
C SER A 286 -4.18 5.22 -7.88
N LEU A 287 -3.92 6.04 -6.86
CA LEU A 287 -4.36 7.44 -6.80
C LEU A 287 -3.29 8.37 -7.41
N ILE A 288 -3.73 9.37 -8.17
CA ILE A 288 -2.97 10.56 -8.54
C ILE A 288 -3.67 11.75 -7.90
N GLY A 289 -3.04 12.30 -6.89
CA GLY A 289 -3.58 13.36 -6.05
C GLY A 289 -2.82 13.43 -4.72
N GLU A 290 -3.13 14.41 -3.90
CA GLU A 290 -2.69 14.47 -2.51
C GLU A 290 -3.84 14.04 -1.60
N TYR A 291 -3.57 13.15 -0.65
CA TYR A 291 -4.43 12.88 0.49
C TYR A 291 -3.85 13.58 1.72
N LYS A 292 -4.59 14.53 2.25
CA LYS A 292 -4.23 15.26 3.47
C LYS A 292 -5.21 14.94 4.57
N ALA A 293 -4.70 14.47 5.71
CA ALA A 293 -5.54 14.04 6.83
C ALA A 293 -5.02 14.59 8.17
N HIS A 294 -5.93 14.99 9.02
CA HIS A 294 -5.70 15.38 10.41
C HIS A 294 -6.56 14.52 11.32
N LYS A 295 -5.91 13.80 12.26
CA LYS A 295 -6.58 12.93 13.25
C LYS A 295 -7.48 11.85 12.62
N SER A 296 -7.29 11.53 11.34
CA SER A 296 -8.09 10.54 10.63
C SER A 296 -7.79 9.12 11.11
N GLY A 297 -8.73 8.23 10.90
CA GLY A 297 -8.63 6.80 11.08
C GLY A 297 -9.42 6.08 10.00
N HIS A 298 -9.53 4.73 10.10
CA HIS A 298 -10.16 3.88 9.09
C HIS A 298 -11.59 4.33 8.74
N ALA A 299 -12.38 4.76 9.73
CA ALA A 299 -13.75 5.27 9.52
C ALA A 299 -13.76 6.48 8.59
N LEU A 300 -12.99 7.53 8.90
CA LEU A 300 -12.95 8.76 8.12
C LEU A 300 -12.26 8.55 6.77
N ASN A 301 -11.22 7.68 6.71
CA ASN A 301 -10.59 7.27 5.46
C ASN A 301 -11.63 6.63 4.52
N ASN A 302 -12.41 5.65 4.99
CA ASN A 302 -13.44 5.01 4.17
C ASN A 302 -14.58 5.97 3.80
N GLN A 303 -15.02 6.82 4.73
CA GLN A 303 -16.04 7.82 4.47
C GLN A 303 -15.58 8.80 3.37
N SER A 304 -14.31 9.21 3.40
CA SER A 304 -13.73 10.08 2.37
C SER A 304 -13.66 9.41 1.00
N LEU A 305 -13.33 8.09 0.95
CA LEU A 305 -13.37 7.31 -0.29
C LEU A 305 -14.78 7.23 -0.86
N ARG A 306 -15.78 6.92 -0.03
CA ARG A 306 -17.18 6.86 -0.46
C ARG A 306 -17.67 8.22 -0.99
N GLN A 307 -17.29 9.31 -0.30
CA GLN A 307 -17.63 10.66 -0.76
C GLN A 307 -16.95 10.99 -2.10
N LEU A 308 -15.68 10.60 -2.28
CA LEU A 308 -14.98 10.78 -3.54
C LEU A 308 -15.66 9.99 -4.68
N ILE A 309 -16.00 8.73 -4.46
CA ILE A 309 -16.67 7.88 -5.46
C ILE A 309 -18.01 8.48 -5.90
N LEU A 310 -18.80 9.03 -4.96
CA LEU A 310 -20.09 9.66 -5.26
C LEU A 310 -19.96 10.98 -6.03
N ASP A 311 -18.82 11.64 -5.93
CA ASP A 311 -18.54 12.91 -6.60
C ASP A 311 -17.79 12.68 -7.91
N GLU A 312 -18.49 12.15 -8.92
CA GLU A 312 -17.92 11.73 -10.22
C GLU A 312 -17.21 12.88 -10.96
N ASP A 313 -17.55 14.13 -10.69
CA ASP A 313 -16.87 15.30 -11.25
C ASP A 313 -15.51 15.59 -10.61
N ALA A 314 -15.25 15.04 -9.41
CA ALA A 314 -14.03 15.29 -8.66
C ALA A 314 -12.83 14.46 -9.12
N TRP A 315 -13.05 13.45 -9.92
CA TRP A 315 -11.98 12.54 -10.36
C TRP A 315 -12.18 12.07 -11.80
N GLU A 316 -11.20 11.39 -12.34
CA GLU A 316 -11.23 10.72 -13.63
C GLU A 316 -10.32 9.49 -13.62
N THR A 317 -10.63 8.50 -14.45
CA THR A 317 -9.72 7.37 -14.70
C THR A 317 -8.77 7.73 -15.82
N VAL A 318 -7.46 7.53 -15.59
CA VAL A 318 -6.42 7.78 -16.59
C VAL A 318 -5.48 6.59 -16.71
N THR A 319 -4.87 6.45 -17.91
CA THR A 319 -3.77 5.53 -18.21
C THR A 319 -2.61 6.31 -18.81
N PHE A 320 -1.39 5.79 -18.72
CA PHE A 320 -0.20 6.42 -19.29
C PHE A 320 0.37 5.49 -20.36
N GLU A 321 0.36 5.96 -21.60
CA GLU A 321 0.83 5.24 -22.76
C GLU A 321 1.72 6.16 -23.62
N GLY A 322 2.82 5.61 -24.16
CA GLY A 322 3.73 6.37 -25.02
C GLY A 322 4.74 7.22 -24.26
N ASP A 323 5.00 8.43 -24.71
CA ASP A 323 6.06 9.31 -24.18
C ASP A 323 5.63 10.12 -22.94
N ASP A 324 4.37 9.99 -22.51
CA ASP A 324 3.84 10.71 -21.35
C ASP A 324 4.21 9.95 -20.06
N PRO A 325 5.17 10.43 -19.26
CA PRO A 325 5.60 9.72 -18.06
C PRO A 325 4.52 9.80 -16.98
N ALA A 326 4.18 8.66 -16.40
CA ALA A 326 3.33 8.69 -15.22
C ALA A 326 4.04 9.42 -14.07
N PRO A 327 3.30 10.18 -13.28
CA PRO A 327 3.87 10.94 -12.16
C PRO A 327 4.22 10.08 -10.94
N ILE A 328 4.04 8.75 -11.04
CA ILE A 328 4.35 7.78 -9.98
C ILE A 328 5.33 6.75 -10.52
N SER A 329 6.39 6.45 -9.75
CA SER A 329 7.37 5.43 -10.10
C SER A 329 7.25 4.20 -9.22
N TYR A 330 7.25 3.02 -9.86
CA TYR A 330 7.27 1.72 -9.19
C TYR A 330 8.62 1.03 -9.39
N ILE A 331 9.05 0.26 -8.38
CA ILE A 331 10.23 -0.61 -8.50
C ILE A 331 10.02 -1.55 -9.70
N LYS A 332 11.00 -1.58 -10.61
CA LYS A 332 10.93 -2.47 -11.77
C LYS A 332 11.01 -3.93 -11.31
N PRO A 333 10.21 -4.83 -11.90
CA PRO A 333 10.37 -6.26 -11.66
C PRO A 333 11.80 -6.69 -11.99
N VAL A 334 12.39 -7.53 -11.14
CA VAL A 334 13.71 -8.12 -11.44
C VAL A 334 13.51 -9.07 -12.62
N LEU A 335 14.11 -8.77 -13.75
CA LEU A 335 14.15 -9.69 -14.88
C LEU A 335 14.92 -10.93 -14.41
N ALA A 336 14.28 -12.10 -14.42
CA ALA A 336 14.99 -13.35 -14.24
C ALA A 336 15.99 -13.49 -15.41
N LEU A 337 17.28 -13.56 -15.07
CA LEU A 337 18.36 -13.83 -16.01
C LEU A 337 18.24 -15.26 -16.54
#